data_e17d1b07570124a576c51585203cdea9
#
_entry.id   e17d1b07570124a576c51585203cdea9
#
_cell.length_a   1.000
_cell.length_b   1.000
_cell.length_c   1.000
_cell.angle_alpha   90.00
_cell.angle_beta   90.00
_cell.angle_gamma   90.00
#
_symmetry.space_group_name_H-M   'P 1'
#
loop_
_entity.id
_entity.type
_entity.pdbx_description
1 polymer ?
#
loop_
_entity_poly.entity_id
_entity_poly.type
_entity_poly.pdbx_seq_one_letter_code
_entity_poly.pdbx_strand_id
1 'polypeptide(L)'
;QSRPAMDLITNYYESLVYESIQRQLAGTAEAHNDDYIADVACVALNRLPARYVRHIVDTRFFESEEEYTMNAQSVERAVTHALTYISGRHGISPDGSAHFRPR
;
A
#
# COMPACT_ATOMS: atom_id res chain seq x y z
N GLN A 1 -9.87 -9.82 -21.38
CA GLN A 1 -9.02 -9.32 -22.44
C GLN A 1 -7.59 -9.14 -21.94
N SER A 2 -6.72 -9.86 -22.51
CA SER A 2 -5.35 -9.88 -22.06
C SER A 2 -4.59 -8.67 -22.57
N ARG A 3 -3.77 -8.09 -21.69
CA ARG A 3 -2.87 -7.00 -22.07
C ARG A 3 -1.48 -7.34 -21.58
N PRO A 4 -0.82 -8.30 -22.23
CA PRO A 4 0.44 -8.81 -21.69
C PRO A 4 1.50 -7.75 -21.47
N ALA A 5 1.55 -6.72 -22.32
CA ALA A 5 2.54 -5.67 -22.11
C ALA A 5 2.29 -4.92 -20.80
N MET A 6 1.03 -4.68 -20.47
CA MET A 6 0.71 -3.99 -19.23
C MET A 6 0.97 -4.86 -18.01
N ASP A 7 0.86 -6.17 -18.17
CA ASP A 7 1.14 -7.09 -17.07
C ASP A 7 2.61 -7.11 -16.69
N LEU A 8 3.46 -6.60 -17.55
CA LEU A 8 4.90 -6.54 -17.27
C LEU A 8 5.30 -5.32 -16.46
N ILE A 9 4.37 -4.42 -16.24
CA ILE A 9 4.64 -3.15 -15.57
C ILE A 9 4.04 -3.19 -14.17
N THR A 10 4.78 -2.70 -13.21
CA THR A 10 4.36 -2.70 -11.81
C THR A 10 4.75 -1.37 -11.17
N ASN A 11 3.90 -0.89 -10.28
CA ASN A 11 4.27 0.26 -9.46
C ASN A 11 5.25 -0.22 -8.40
N TYR A 12 6.42 0.40 -8.37
CA TYR A 12 7.49 0.02 -7.47
C TYR A 12 7.03 -0.07 -6.01
N TYR A 13 6.09 0.77 -5.62
CA TYR A 13 5.68 0.85 -4.22
C TYR A 13 4.67 -0.21 -3.80
N GLU A 14 4.11 -0.98 -4.72
CA GLU A 14 3.05 -1.93 -4.36
C GLU A 14 3.51 -2.96 -3.34
N SER A 15 4.64 -3.59 -3.60
CA SER A 15 5.11 -4.62 -2.67
C SER A 15 5.57 -4.01 -1.36
N LEU A 16 6.19 -2.84 -1.41
CA LEU A 16 6.62 -2.17 -0.18
C LEU A 16 5.44 -1.78 0.70
N VAL A 17 4.37 -1.29 0.06
CA VAL A 17 3.16 -0.94 0.80
C VAL A 17 2.55 -2.18 1.42
N TYR A 18 2.44 -3.26 0.65
CA TYR A 18 1.87 -4.48 1.18
C TYR A 18 2.67 -5.00 2.37
N GLU A 19 3.99 -5.00 2.26
CA GLU A 19 4.85 -5.46 3.35
C GLU A 19 4.68 -4.59 4.60
N SER A 20 4.57 -3.28 4.41
CA SER A 20 4.38 -2.38 5.53
C SER A 20 3.03 -2.62 6.21
N ILE A 21 1.98 -2.82 5.42
CA ILE A 21 0.66 -3.11 5.97
C ILE A 21 0.71 -4.38 6.81
N GLN A 22 1.32 -5.44 6.26
CA GLN A 22 1.40 -6.70 6.99
C GLN A 22 2.15 -6.54 8.29
N ARG A 23 3.22 -5.77 8.28
CA ARG A 23 4.02 -5.55 9.47
C ARG A 23 3.24 -4.76 10.52
N GLN A 24 2.55 -3.71 10.07
CA GLN A 24 1.84 -2.84 11.01
C GLN A 24 0.58 -3.48 11.56
N LEU A 25 -0.01 -4.41 10.82
CA LEU A 25 -1.21 -5.09 11.28
C LEU A 25 -0.94 -6.43 11.95
N ALA A 26 0.33 -6.83 12.04
CA ALA A 26 0.67 -8.12 12.63
C ALA A 26 0.05 -8.25 14.01
N GLY A 27 -0.61 -9.37 14.25
CA GLY A 27 -1.25 -9.63 15.52
C GLY A 27 -2.64 -9.06 15.67
N THR A 28 -3.13 -8.34 14.67
CA THR A 28 -4.49 -7.79 14.73
C THR A 28 -5.43 -8.64 13.88
N ALA A 29 -6.73 -8.47 14.13
CA ALA A 29 -7.74 -9.17 13.33
C ALA A 29 -7.72 -8.74 11.88
N GLU A 30 -7.38 -7.49 11.63
CA GLU A 30 -7.38 -6.96 10.27
C GLU A 30 -6.26 -7.54 9.41
N ALA A 31 -5.25 -8.16 10.01
CA ALA A 31 -4.13 -8.70 9.27
C ALA A 31 -4.56 -9.71 8.20
N HIS A 32 -5.74 -10.30 8.36
CA HIS A 32 -6.24 -11.30 7.43
C HIS A 32 -7.47 -10.84 6.66
N ASN A 33 -7.79 -9.57 6.75
CA ASN A 33 -8.98 -9.03 6.08
C ASN A 33 -8.55 -8.38 4.77
N ASP A 34 -8.75 -9.10 3.66
CA ASP A 34 -8.29 -8.63 2.36
C ASP A 34 -8.94 -7.32 1.94
N ASP A 35 -10.23 -7.14 2.24
CA ASP A 35 -10.90 -5.90 1.89
C ASP A 35 -10.30 -4.72 2.64
N TYR A 36 -10.03 -4.91 3.91
CA TYR A 36 -9.43 -3.85 4.72
C TYR A 36 -8.03 -3.51 4.19
N ILE A 37 -7.25 -4.54 3.90
CA ILE A 37 -5.91 -4.36 3.38
C ILE A 37 -5.95 -3.63 2.05
N ALA A 38 -6.89 -4.00 1.18
CA ALA A 38 -6.99 -3.34 -0.12
C ALA A 38 -7.34 -1.87 0.04
N ASP A 39 -8.25 -1.53 0.96
CA ASP A 39 -8.61 -0.15 1.19
C ASP A 39 -7.41 0.66 1.70
N VAL A 40 -6.69 0.09 2.65
CA VAL A 40 -5.50 0.74 3.19
C VAL A 40 -4.46 0.93 2.10
N ALA A 41 -4.24 -0.10 1.30
CA ALA A 41 -3.26 -0.01 0.22
C ALA A 41 -3.62 1.07 -0.79
N CYS A 42 -4.90 1.18 -1.14
CA CYS A 42 -5.32 2.22 -2.07
C CYS A 42 -5.02 3.61 -1.53
N VAL A 43 -5.33 3.86 -0.27
CA VAL A 43 -5.07 5.17 0.31
C VAL A 43 -3.58 5.43 0.37
N ALA A 44 -2.79 4.44 0.80
CA ALA A 44 -1.35 4.62 0.92
C ALA A 44 -0.71 4.87 -0.45
N LEU A 45 -1.09 4.07 -1.44
CA LEU A 45 -0.50 4.21 -2.78
C LEU A 45 -0.84 5.55 -3.42
N ASN A 46 -2.00 6.09 -3.11
CA ASN A 46 -2.38 7.38 -3.65
C ASN A 46 -1.65 8.54 -2.99
N ARG A 47 -0.99 8.31 -1.88
CA ARG A 47 -0.17 9.33 -1.23
C ARG A 47 1.28 9.28 -1.68
N LEU A 48 1.65 8.26 -2.43
CA LEU A 48 3.01 8.10 -2.92
C LEU A 48 3.04 8.44 -4.40
N PRO A 49 4.16 9.00 -4.89
CA PRO A 49 4.27 9.22 -6.34
C PRO A 49 4.30 7.88 -7.04
N ALA A 50 3.62 7.80 -8.17
CA ALA A 50 3.65 6.58 -8.96
C ALA A 50 5.05 6.37 -9.50
N ARG A 51 5.52 5.14 -9.41
CA ARG A 51 6.81 4.78 -9.98
C ARG A 51 6.68 3.42 -10.61
N TYR A 52 6.52 3.40 -11.92
CA TYR A 52 6.31 2.16 -12.64
C TYR A 52 7.63 1.59 -13.08
N VAL A 53 7.81 0.32 -12.85
CA VAL A 53 9.03 -0.38 -13.22
C VAL A 53 8.65 -1.67 -13.90
N ARG A 54 9.58 -2.19 -14.68
CA ARG A 54 9.35 -3.45 -15.35
C ARG A 54 9.97 -4.62 -14.59
N HIS A 55 11.15 -4.42 -14.04
CA HIS A 55 11.87 -5.46 -13.31
C HIS A 55 12.20 -4.93 -11.93
N ILE A 56 11.34 -5.28 -10.98
CA ILE A 56 11.49 -4.73 -9.64
C ILE A 56 12.80 -5.19 -9.00
N VAL A 57 13.25 -6.39 -9.34
CA VAL A 57 14.51 -6.91 -8.80
C VAL A 57 15.67 -6.04 -9.26
N ASP A 58 15.68 -5.67 -10.54
CA ASP A 58 16.72 -4.80 -11.06
C ASP A 58 16.70 -3.43 -10.41
N THR A 59 15.49 -2.90 -10.22
CA THR A 59 15.36 -1.60 -9.57
C THR A 59 15.98 -1.62 -8.18
N ARG A 60 15.69 -2.67 -7.41
CA ARG A 60 16.23 -2.79 -6.06
C ARG A 60 17.74 -3.00 -6.08
N PHE A 61 18.23 -3.71 -7.08
CA PHE A 61 19.65 -3.96 -7.18
C PHE A 61 20.46 -2.69 -7.37
N PHE A 62 19.92 -1.76 -8.16
CA PHE A 62 20.62 -0.50 -8.45
C PHE A 62 20.28 0.62 -7.48
N GLU A 63 19.40 0.38 -6.54
CA GLU A 63 19.01 1.36 -5.55
C GLU A 63 20.07 1.45 -4.47
N SER A 64 20.47 2.67 -4.12
CA SER A 64 21.42 2.85 -3.03
C SER A 64 20.71 2.57 -1.71
N GLU A 65 21.50 2.31 -0.66
CA GLU A 65 20.93 2.11 0.67
C GLU A 65 20.17 3.35 1.13
N GLU A 66 20.71 4.51 0.80
CA GLU A 66 20.07 5.76 1.17
C GLU A 66 18.72 5.91 0.48
N GLU A 67 18.68 5.61 -0.82
CA GLU A 67 17.44 5.66 -1.56
C GLU A 67 16.42 4.67 -1.02
N TYR A 68 16.87 3.47 -0.72
CA TYR A 68 15.98 2.46 -0.17
C TYR A 68 15.39 2.90 1.16
N THR A 69 16.24 3.45 2.03
CA THR A 69 15.78 3.91 3.34
C THR A 69 14.76 5.02 3.22
N MET A 70 15.02 5.98 2.34
CA MET A 70 14.08 7.08 2.14
C MET A 70 12.75 6.57 1.59
N ASN A 71 12.80 5.65 0.65
CA ASN A 71 11.59 5.08 0.08
C ASN A 71 10.82 4.30 1.12
N ALA A 72 11.52 3.52 1.93
CA ALA A 72 10.88 2.73 2.98
C ALA A 72 10.20 3.64 4.00
N GLN A 73 10.85 4.75 4.35
CA GLN A 73 10.27 5.69 5.30
C GLN A 73 9.03 6.36 4.73
N SER A 74 9.07 6.70 3.45
CA SER A 74 7.90 7.29 2.80
C SER A 74 6.74 6.32 2.79
N VAL A 75 7.02 5.06 2.50
CA VAL A 75 5.99 4.02 2.52
C VAL A 75 5.41 3.87 3.92
N GLU A 76 6.28 3.80 4.91
CA GLU A 76 5.83 3.62 6.29
C GLU A 76 4.89 4.76 6.71
N ARG A 77 5.25 5.99 6.38
CA ARG A 77 4.40 7.13 6.70
C ARG A 77 3.07 7.07 5.96
N ALA A 78 3.11 6.68 4.69
CA ALA A 78 1.90 6.60 3.89
C ALA A 78 0.95 5.54 4.44
N VAL A 79 1.49 4.41 4.85
CA VAL A 79 0.67 3.33 5.41
C VAL A 79 0.11 3.73 6.77
N THR A 80 0.93 4.34 7.61
CA THR A 80 0.45 4.82 8.91
C THR A 80 -0.70 5.80 8.73
N HIS A 81 -0.55 6.73 7.81
CA HIS A 81 -1.62 7.67 7.51
C HIS A 81 -2.87 6.94 7.03
N ALA A 82 -2.68 5.97 6.14
CA ALA A 82 -3.81 5.24 5.56
C ALA A 82 -4.54 4.45 6.63
N LEU A 83 -3.81 3.82 7.53
CA LEU A 83 -4.43 3.07 8.62
C LEU A 83 -5.27 3.98 9.50
N THR A 84 -4.74 5.14 9.84
CA THR A 84 -5.46 6.10 10.65
C THR A 84 -6.72 6.58 9.94
N TYR A 85 -6.57 6.89 8.66
CA TYR A 85 -7.69 7.40 7.87
C TYR A 85 -8.80 6.36 7.75
N ILE A 86 -8.44 5.12 7.41
CA ILE A 86 -9.41 4.06 7.22
C ILE A 86 -10.09 3.70 8.55
N SER A 87 -9.31 3.62 9.62
CA SER A 87 -9.86 3.31 10.93
C SER A 87 -10.88 4.36 11.36
N GLY A 88 -10.57 5.63 11.14
CA GLY A 88 -11.49 6.69 11.46
C GLY A 88 -12.77 6.60 10.67
N ARG A 89 -12.66 6.29 9.38
CA ARG A 89 -13.84 6.16 8.54
C ARG A 89 -14.69 4.97 8.94
N HIS A 90 -14.04 3.85 9.19
CA HIS A 90 -14.77 2.65 9.59
C HIS A 90 -15.46 2.84 10.92
N GLY A 91 -14.82 3.56 11.83
CA GLY A 91 -15.35 3.73 13.15
C GLY A 91 -16.55 4.65 13.25
N ILE A 92 -16.81 5.45 12.22
CA ILE A 92 -17.91 6.43 12.28
C ILE A 92 -19.18 5.96 11.59
N SER A 93 -19.19 4.80 11.01
CA SER A 93 -20.40 4.31 10.38
C SER A 93 -21.24 3.58 11.41
N PRO A 94 -22.35 4.17 11.83
CA PRO A 94 -23.14 3.55 12.89
C PRO A 94 -23.82 2.26 12.49
N ASP A 95 -24.07 2.07 11.21
CA ASP A 95 -24.73 0.85 10.78
C ASP A 95 -23.76 -0.22 10.36
N GLY A 96 -22.49 0.04 10.51
CA GLY A 96 -21.47 -0.94 10.17
C GLY A 96 -21.37 -1.26 8.70
N SER A 97 -22.14 -0.60 7.89
CA SER A 97 -22.14 -0.87 6.47
C SER A 97 -21.27 0.09 5.71
N ALA A 98 -20.53 0.90 6.40
CA ALA A 98 -19.70 1.87 5.75
C ALA A 98 -18.64 1.17 4.94
N HIS A 99 -18.66 1.44 3.69
CA HIS A 99 -17.61 1.02 2.82
C HIS A 99 -16.84 2.25 2.44
N PHE A 100 -15.69 2.38 2.98
CA PHE A 100 -14.84 3.48 2.58
C PHE A 100 -14.43 3.26 1.13
N ARG A 101 -14.55 4.31 0.35
CA ARG A 101 -14.17 4.25 -1.05
C ARG A 101 -13.05 5.21 -1.30
N PRO A 102 -11.82 4.72 -1.37
CA PRO A 102 -10.67 5.58 -1.67
C PRO A 102 -10.81 6.21 -3.02
N ARG A 103 -10.29 7.39 -3.17
CA ARG A 103 -10.41 8.16 -4.39
C ARG A 103 -9.19 8.03 -5.23
#